data_5729001728f8b2ff30ab9bcd16929371
#
_entry.id   5729001728f8b2ff30ab9bcd16929371
#
_cell.length_a   1.000
_cell.length_b   1.000
_cell.length_c   1.000
_cell.angle_alpha   90.00
_cell.angle_beta   90.00
_cell.angle_gamma   90.00
#
_symmetry.space_group_name_H-M   'P 1'
#
loop_
_entity.id
_entity.type
_entity.pdbx_description
1 polymer ?
#
loop_
_entity_poly.entity_id
_entity_poly.type
_entity_poly.pdbx_seq_one_letter_code
_entity_poly.pdbx_strand_id
1 'polypeptide(L)'
;MKSTPYMRDLLLYSGQEDNYQVSSERIKKYLRVSADDSQIHRLCIYYGTLLEDELSSLENSVVEKTTELLEDLETEEVIYAMSDGCLLPTRPHQVETEQIGSWKEMKLGRIFREKDHLNLGEKPNLIRSSVYVSHFGKHHDFTSKLSSIIDPLVKLDERLVFINDGALWIANFIAAYYPNATDILDFYHASEYLHEFSKVIFSEKKEAAQKAQWVDKQTLRFFNDEIKEVIKEIEQLKLNGTTKIKAQEKILTYYKNNQLRMLYKSYKDRGLLIGSGPIESAHRFVLQKRMKQSGQKWTKKGGQAIANIRIFHLNNQWDNVVSLINKHTSNAA
;
A
#
# COMPACT_ATOMS: atom_id res chain seq x y z
N MET A 1 24.67 25.10 -2.05
CA MET A 1 24.30 24.86 -3.46
C MET A 1 23.47 26.05 -3.95
N LYS A 2 24.03 26.84 -4.86
CA LYS A 2 23.39 28.10 -5.33
C LYS A 2 22.41 27.76 -6.47
N SER A 3 21.19 27.29 -6.15
CA SER A 3 20.10 27.21 -7.11
C SER A 3 18.91 28.01 -6.59
N THR A 4 18.16 28.65 -7.49
CA THR A 4 16.96 29.40 -7.13
C THR A 4 15.89 28.48 -6.57
N PRO A 5 14.93 28.99 -5.77
CA PRO A 5 13.78 28.18 -5.32
C PRO A 5 13.05 27.49 -6.48
N TYR A 6 12.79 28.22 -7.55
CA TYR A 6 12.15 27.67 -8.76
C TYR A 6 12.93 26.52 -9.38
N MET A 7 14.27 26.61 -9.46
CA MET A 7 15.08 25.51 -9.97
C MET A 7 15.06 24.29 -9.02
N ARG A 8 15.03 24.51 -7.69
CA ARG A 8 14.91 23.40 -6.72
C ARG A 8 13.58 22.68 -6.86
N ASP A 9 12.50 23.41 -7.06
CA ASP A 9 11.17 22.88 -7.33
C ASP A 9 11.20 21.94 -8.56
N LEU A 10 11.71 22.42 -9.70
CA LEU A 10 11.81 21.62 -10.92
C LEU A 10 12.68 20.36 -10.75
N LEU A 11 13.80 20.47 -10.01
CA LEU A 11 14.68 19.35 -9.76
C LEU A 11 14.04 18.30 -8.84
N LEU A 12 13.31 18.74 -7.82
CA LEU A 12 12.56 17.84 -6.92
C LEU A 12 11.42 17.15 -7.66
N TYR A 13 10.64 17.92 -8.43
CA TYR A 13 9.55 17.39 -9.22
C TYR A 13 10.03 16.33 -10.23
N SER A 14 11.11 16.62 -10.94
CA SER A 14 11.70 15.65 -11.88
C SER A 14 12.31 14.43 -11.15
N GLY A 15 13.00 14.65 -10.03
CA GLY A 15 13.69 13.60 -9.28
C GLY A 15 12.75 12.61 -8.57
N GLN A 16 11.53 13.03 -8.21
CA GLN A 16 10.53 12.13 -7.66
C GLN A 16 9.84 11.30 -8.74
N GLU A 17 9.75 11.78 -9.97
CA GLU A 17 9.06 11.08 -11.06
C GLU A 17 9.92 9.98 -11.68
N ASP A 18 11.23 10.22 -11.84
CA ASP A 18 12.13 9.30 -12.51
C ASP A 18 13.49 9.14 -11.80
N ASN A 19 14.36 8.24 -12.28
CA ASN A 19 15.71 8.17 -11.74
C ASN A 19 16.48 9.46 -12.00
N TYR A 20 17.51 9.71 -11.19
CA TYR A 20 18.20 11.00 -11.17
C TYR A 20 18.94 11.31 -12.47
N GLN A 21 19.46 10.30 -13.16
CA GLN A 21 20.11 10.47 -14.46
C GLN A 21 19.11 10.93 -15.52
N VAL A 22 17.99 10.24 -15.66
CA VAL A 22 16.92 10.64 -16.60
C VAL A 22 16.37 12.02 -16.25
N SER A 23 16.22 12.33 -14.97
CA SER A 23 15.81 13.64 -14.50
C SER A 23 16.80 14.74 -14.91
N SER A 24 18.10 14.50 -14.76
CA SER A 24 19.17 15.40 -15.22
C SER A 24 19.12 15.63 -16.73
N GLU A 25 18.97 14.57 -17.51
CA GLU A 25 18.88 14.63 -18.98
C GLU A 25 17.64 15.43 -19.44
N ARG A 26 16.49 15.25 -18.79
CA ARG A 26 15.26 16.02 -19.08
C ARG A 26 15.42 17.50 -18.79
N ILE A 27 15.96 17.86 -17.64
CA ILE A 27 16.22 19.25 -17.25
C ILE A 27 17.16 19.91 -18.28
N LYS A 28 18.24 19.23 -18.65
CA LYS A 28 19.17 19.71 -19.67
C LYS A 28 18.49 19.88 -21.03
N LYS A 29 17.65 18.93 -21.44
CA LYS A 29 16.98 18.96 -22.75
C LYS A 29 15.94 20.07 -22.85
N TYR A 30 15.08 20.20 -21.82
CA TYR A 30 13.94 21.11 -21.88
C TYR A 30 14.29 22.54 -21.48
N LEU A 31 15.12 22.71 -20.44
CA LEU A 31 15.46 24.04 -19.89
C LEU A 31 16.81 24.56 -20.32
N ARG A 32 17.62 23.77 -21.02
CA ARG A 32 19.00 24.12 -21.42
C ARG A 32 19.93 24.44 -20.23
N VAL A 33 19.57 23.92 -19.04
CA VAL A 33 20.35 24.09 -17.81
C VAL A 33 20.94 22.73 -17.43
N SER A 34 22.23 22.73 -17.05
CA SER A 34 22.88 21.52 -16.54
C SER A 34 22.62 21.39 -15.04
N ALA A 35 22.02 20.26 -14.65
CA ALA A 35 21.90 19.82 -13.28
C ALA A 35 22.45 18.39 -13.18
N ASP A 36 23.38 18.18 -12.27
CA ASP A 36 23.99 16.87 -12.01
C ASP A 36 22.99 15.94 -11.29
N ASP A 37 22.97 14.66 -11.64
CA ASP A 37 22.17 13.64 -10.99
C ASP A 37 22.42 13.55 -9.47
N SER A 38 23.67 13.72 -9.04
CA SER A 38 24.04 13.78 -7.62
C SER A 38 23.48 15.03 -6.93
N GLN A 39 23.28 16.13 -7.67
CA GLN A 39 22.63 17.33 -7.15
C GLN A 39 21.15 17.07 -6.91
N ILE A 40 20.46 16.48 -7.87
CA ILE A 40 19.05 16.12 -7.76
C ILE A 40 18.87 15.14 -6.59
N HIS A 41 19.72 14.12 -6.50
CA HIS A 41 19.72 13.17 -5.39
C HIS A 41 19.83 13.87 -4.03
N ARG A 42 20.84 14.74 -3.84
CA ARG A 42 21.03 15.46 -2.56
C ARG A 42 19.83 16.33 -2.19
N LEU A 43 19.23 17.02 -3.17
CA LEU A 43 18.02 17.83 -2.94
C LEU A 43 16.84 16.93 -2.53
N CYS A 44 16.60 15.82 -3.22
CA CYS A 44 15.52 14.89 -2.89
C CYS A 44 15.70 14.31 -1.48
N ILE A 45 16.92 13.92 -1.08
CA ILE A 45 17.17 13.44 0.28
C ILE A 45 16.93 14.55 1.32
N TYR A 46 17.43 15.76 1.06
CA TYR A 46 17.30 16.88 1.98
C TYR A 46 15.83 17.26 2.20
N TYR A 47 15.11 17.61 1.14
CA TYR A 47 13.72 18.05 1.26
C TYR A 47 12.77 16.91 1.64
N GLY A 48 12.98 15.70 1.13
CA GLY A 48 12.16 14.53 1.51
C GLY A 48 12.34 14.12 2.97
N THR A 49 13.50 14.42 3.59
CA THR A 49 13.70 14.25 5.03
C THR A 49 12.97 15.35 5.82
N LEU A 50 13.07 16.61 5.37
CA LEU A 50 12.34 17.72 6.01
C LEU A 50 10.83 17.52 5.95
N LEU A 51 10.29 16.96 4.86
CA LEU A 51 8.88 16.60 4.76
C LEU A 51 8.48 15.53 5.78
N GLU A 52 9.36 14.60 6.16
CA GLU A 52 9.10 13.64 7.24
C GLU A 52 8.99 14.34 8.59
N ASP A 53 9.89 15.27 8.86
CA ASP A 53 9.89 16.04 10.11
C ASP A 53 8.65 16.97 10.18
N GLU A 54 8.26 17.57 9.06
CA GLU A 54 7.04 18.37 8.98
C GLU A 54 5.77 17.51 9.11
N LEU A 55 5.70 16.33 8.51
CA LEU A 55 4.59 15.38 8.73
C LEU A 55 4.45 15.03 10.20
N SER A 56 5.53 14.90 10.93
CA SER A 56 5.52 14.61 12.37
C SER A 56 5.12 15.82 13.23
N SER A 57 5.35 17.06 12.73
CA SER A 57 5.03 18.32 13.42
C SER A 57 3.72 18.97 12.97
N LEU A 58 3.24 18.61 11.77
CA LEU A 58 2.06 19.16 11.11
C LEU A 58 0.81 18.29 11.33
N GLU A 59 0.73 17.61 12.47
CA GLU A 59 -0.46 16.81 12.83
C GLU A 59 -1.78 17.54 12.55
N ASN A 60 -1.77 18.88 12.53
CA ASN A 60 -2.97 19.67 12.23
C ASN A 60 -3.07 20.13 10.78
N SER A 61 -2.01 20.61 10.12
CA SER A 61 -2.15 21.27 8.80
C SER A 61 -2.15 20.31 7.61
N VAL A 62 -1.48 19.16 7.69
CA VAL A 62 -1.60 18.09 6.67
C VAL A 62 -2.95 17.43 6.80
N VAL A 63 -3.44 17.26 8.03
CA VAL A 63 -4.79 16.79 8.36
C VAL A 63 -5.85 17.75 7.80
N GLU A 64 -5.72 19.07 8.00
CA GLU A 64 -6.64 20.06 7.46
C GLU A 64 -6.71 20.00 5.93
N LYS A 65 -5.59 19.97 5.21
CA LYS A 65 -5.58 19.84 3.74
C LYS A 65 -6.03 18.48 3.23
N THR A 66 -5.74 17.42 3.97
CA THR A 66 -6.26 16.08 3.66
C THR A 66 -7.78 16.04 3.88
N THR A 67 -8.27 16.77 4.89
CA THR A 67 -9.69 16.92 5.17
C THR A 67 -10.38 17.77 4.10
N GLU A 68 -9.77 18.84 3.59
CA GLU A 68 -10.28 19.63 2.44
C GLU A 68 -10.52 18.75 1.19
N LEU A 69 -9.67 17.74 0.94
CA LEU A 69 -9.88 16.78 -0.16
C LEU A 69 -11.10 15.88 0.06
N LEU A 70 -11.66 15.89 1.27
CA LEU A 70 -12.78 15.05 1.70
C LEU A 70 -13.93 15.90 2.30
N GLU A 71 -13.92 17.24 2.10
CA GLU A 71 -14.87 18.20 2.70
C GLU A 71 -16.33 17.93 2.36
N ASP A 72 -16.64 17.30 1.23
CA ASP A 72 -18.00 16.94 0.83
C ASP A 72 -18.41 15.54 1.29
N LEU A 73 -17.92 15.05 2.43
CA LEU A 73 -18.32 13.75 2.98
C LEU A 73 -19.80 13.77 3.37
N GLU A 74 -20.62 13.09 2.61
CA GLU A 74 -21.98 12.79 3.01
C GLU A 74 -21.99 11.93 4.28
N THR A 75 -23.00 12.11 5.13
CA THR A 75 -23.05 11.48 6.46
C THR A 75 -23.08 9.95 6.45
N GLU A 76 -23.34 9.32 5.31
CA GLU A 76 -23.46 7.87 5.15
C GLU A 76 -22.42 7.26 4.20
N GLU A 77 -21.47 8.05 3.69
CA GLU A 77 -20.51 7.58 2.70
C GLU A 77 -19.46 6.63 3.29
N VAL A 78 -19.20 5.50 2.61
CA VAL A 78 -18.18 4.54 2.99
C VAL A 78 -16.78 5.05 2.65
N ILE A 79 -15.87 4.90 3.59
CA ILE A 79 -14.44 5.20 3.43
C ILE A 79 -13.65 3.89 3.43
N TYR A 80 -12.92 3.65 2.37
CA TYR A 80 -12.01 2.51 2.27
C TYR A 80 -10.61 2.89 2.73
N ALA A 81 -10.02 2.08 3.61
CA ALA A 81 -8.63 2.12 4.00
C ALA A 81 -7.96 0.79 3.65
N MET A 82 -6.99 0.83 2.77
CA MET A 82 -6.25 -0.35 2.33
C MET A 82 -4.77 -0.16 2.63
N SER A 83 -4.10 -1.22 3.04
CA SER A 83 -2.65 -1.19 3.30
C SER A 83 -2.01 -2.50 2.86
N ASP A 84 -0.78 -2.38 2.36
CA ASP A 84 0.02 -3.51 1.92
C ASP A 84 1.51 -3.16 2.00
N GLY A 85 2.38 -4.18 1.96
CA GLY A 85 3.82 -4.09 2.01
C GLY A 85 4.49 -4.37 0.66
N CYS A 86 5.46 -3.55 0.30
CA CYS A 86 6.26 -3.73 -0.90
C CYS A 86 7.74 -3.90 -0.54
N LEU A 87 8.34 -5.03 -0.92
CA LEU A 87 9.76 -5.24 -0.75
C LEU A 87 10.56 -4.37 -1.74
N LEU A 88 11.47 -3.57 -1.21
CA LEU A 88 12.40 -2.74 -1.98
C LEU A 88 13.84 -3.22 -1.79
N PRO A 89 14.66 -3.22 -2.85
CA PRO A 89 16.08 -3.57 -2.74
C PRO A 89 16.83 -2.49 -1.95
N THR A 90 17.54 -2.90 -0.91
CA THR A 90 18.32 -1.99 -0.06
C THR A 90 19.81 -2.20 -0.19
N ARG A 91 20.57 -1.15 0.09
CA ARG A 91 22.03 -1.24 0.20
C ARG A 91 22.37 -1.97 1.50
N PRO A 92 23.35 -2.89 1.50
CA PRO A 92 23.84 -3.46 2.74
C PRO A 92 24.39 -2.37 3.66
N HIS A 93 24.15 -2.51 4.96
CA HIS A 93 24.76 -1.62 5.94
C HIS A 93 26.27 -1.89 5.98
N GLN A 94 27.12 -0.87 6.07
CA GLN A 94 28.60 -1.00 6.04
C GLN A 94 29.19 -1.82 7.19
N VAL A 95 28.39 -2.25 8.17
CA VAL A 95 28.81 -3.02 9.35
C VAL A 95 28.50 -4.53 9.22
N GLU A 96 27.68 -4.94 8.25
CA GLU A 96 27.31 -6.35 8.05
C GLU A 96 28.08 -6.94 6.88
N THR A 97 29.13 -7.68 7.20
CA THR A 97 30.11 -8.24 6.25
C THR A 97 29.57 -9.37 5.37
N GLU A 98 28.30 -9.80 5.48
CA GLU A 98 27.81 -11.00 4.79
C GLU A 98 26.41 -10.95 4.19
N GLN A 99 25.83 -9.82 3.83
CA GLN A 99 24.52 -9.83 3.21
C GLN A 99 24.52 -9.49 1.74
N ILE A 100 24.45 -10.51 0.93
CA ILE A 100 24.03 -10.48 -0.47
C ILE A 100 22.58 -9.95 -0.54
N GLY A 101 22.44 -8.67 -0.93
CA GLY A 101 21.16 -8.05 -1.29
C GLY A 101 20.06 -8.13 -0.24
N SER A 102 20.00 -7.20 0.70
CA SER A 102 18.87 -7.13 1.62
C SER A 102 17.64 -6.49 0.96
N TRP A 103 16.49 -7.13 1.09
CA TRP A 103 15.21 -6.56 0.75
C TRP A 103 14.52 -6.11 2.04
N LYS A 104 13.97 -4.91 2.04
CA LYS A 104 13.23 -4.36 3.19
C LYS A 104 11.84 -3.93 2.74
N GLU A 105 10.87 -4.14 3.60
CA GLU A 105 9.49 -3.80 3.32
C GLU A 105 9.22 -2.30 3.51
N MET A 106 8.61 -1.68 2.52
CA MET A 106 7.99 -0.37 2.61
C MET A 106 6.47 -0.54 2.58
N LYS A 107 5.80 -0.02 3.57
CA LYS A 107 4.35 -0.06 3.70
C LYS A 107 3.73 1.11 2.98
N LEU A 108 2.59 0.87 2.34
CA LEU A 108 1.77 1.87 1.67
C LEU A 108 0.34 1.74 2.17
N GLY A 109 -0.26 2.86 2.53
CA GLY A 109 -1.68 3.00 2.78
C GLY A 109 -2.34 3.80 1.66
N ARG A 110 -3.57 3.44 1.32
CA ARG A 110 -4.46 4.15 0.41
C ARG A 110 -5.81 4.32 1.06
N ILE A 111 -6.27 5.56 1.16
CA ILE A 111 -7.60 5.92 1.67
C ILE A 111 -8.37 6.59 0.53
N PHE A 112 -9.62 6.18 0.32
CA PHE A 112 -10.50 6.77 -0.69
C PHE A 112 -11.96 6.57 -0.31
N ARG A 113 -12.84 7.40 -0.90
CA ARG A 113 -14.30 7.32 -0.69
C ARG A 113 -14.94 6.40 -1.71
N GLU A 114 -16.05 5.80 -1.34
CA GLU A 114 -16.83 4.94 -2.24
C GLU A 114 -17.19 5.67 -3.54
N LYS A 115 -17.67 6.94 -3.47
CA LYS A 115 -18.03 7.74 -4.65
C LYS A 115 -16.86 8.03 -5.60
N ASP A 116 -15.63 7.91 -5.13
CA ASP A 116 -14.44 8.06 -5.97
C ASP A 116 -14.07 6.78 -6.73
N HIS A 117 -14.66 5.64 -6.34
CA HIS A 117 -14.50 4.37 -7.04
C HIS A 117 -15.53 4.22 -8.16
N LEU A 118 -15.08 4.46 -9.38
CA LEU A 118 -15.93 4.39 -10.58
C LEU A 118 -15.85 2.99 -11.20
N ASN A 119 -16.99 2.32 -11.28
CA ASN A 119 -17.14 1.12 -12.09
C ASN A 119 -17.38 1.52 -13.56
N LEU A 120 -16.43 1.24 -14.43
CA LEU A 120 -16.46 1.60 -15.84
C LEU A 120 -16.95 0.45 -16.74
N GLY A 121 -17.62 -0.55 -16.18
CA GLY A 121 -18.13 -1.72 -16.90
C GLY A 121 -16.99 -2.63 -17.36
N GLU A 122 -16.83 -2.78 -18.68
CA GLU A 122 -15.77 -3.63 -19.27
C GLU A 122 -14.34 -3.05 -19.12
N LYS A 123 -14.22 -1.76 -18.78
CA LYS A 123 -12.94 -1.10 -18.54
C LYS A 123 -12.47 -1.33 -17.10
N PRO A 124 -11.16 -1.25 -16.83
CA PRO A 124 -10.66 -1.27 -15.47
C PRO A 124 -11.31 -0.18 -14.61
N ASN A 125 -11.69 -0.50 -13.37
CA ASN A 125 -12.23 0.46 -12.44
C ASN A 125 -11.23 1.60 -12.17
N LEU A 126 -11.73 2.81 -12.01
CA LEU A 126 -10.95 4.01 -11.74
C LEU A 126 -11.26 4.54 -10.36
N ILE A 127 -10.25 4.94 -9.61
CA ILE A 127 -10.42 5.71 -8.37
C ILE A 127 -9.91 7.12 -8.66
N ARG A 128 -10.83 8.11 -8.63
CA ARG A 128 -10.56 9.52 -8.99
C ARG A 128 -9.68 10.23 -7.98
N SER A 129 -9.95 10.00 -6.71
CA SER A 129 -9.25 10.65 -5.61
C SER A 129 -8.82 9.62 -4.58
N SER A 130 -7.63 9.81 -4.02
CA SER A 130 -7.10 8.99 -2.95
C SER A 130 -6.08 9.76 -2.14
N VAL A 131 -5.97 9.42 -0.87
CA VAL A 131 -4.89 9.86 0.00
C VAL A 131 -3.93 8.70 0.24
N TYR A 132 -2.65 8.96 0.13
CA TYR A 132 -1.59 7.97 0.30
C TYR A 132 -0.74 8.30 1.52
N VAL A 133 -0.28 7.24 2.19
CA VAL A 133 0.71 7.32 3.26
C VAL A 133 1.71 6.18 3.12
N SER A 134 2.97 6.40 3.41
CA SER A 134 3.97 5.34 3.39
C SER A 134 4.94 5.42 4.55
N HIS A 135 5.49 4.26 4.89
CA HIS A 135 6.56 4.18 5.87
C HIS A 135 7.55 3.06 5.55
N PHE A 136 8.84 3.39 5.56
CA PHE A 136 9.93 2.46 5.34
C PHE A 136 10.48 1.96 6.67
N GLY A 137 9.72 1.13 7.38
CA GLY A 137 10.11 0.70 8.71
C GLY A 137 9.10 -0.18 9.43
N LYS A 138 9.06 0.00 10.75
CA LYS A 138 8.18 -0.79 11.62
C LYS A 138 6.71 -0.49 11.33
N HIS A 139 5.84 -1.47 11.57
CA HIS A 139 4.41 -1.31 11.36
C HIS A 139 3.79 -0.26 12.31
N HIS A 140 4.26 -0.16 13.55
CA HIS A 140 3.75 0.82 14.51
C HIS A 140 3.86 2.27 14.00
N ASP A 141 5.01 2.65 13.44
CA ASP A 141 5.22 4.00 12.90
C ASP A 141 4.34 4.24 11.66
N PHE A 142 4.08 3.20 10.88
CA PHE A 142 3.15 3.24 9.75
C PHE A 142 1.70 3.41 10.21
N THR A 143 1.26 2.64 11.19
CA THR A 143 -0.12 2.71 11.71
C THR A 143 -0.42 4.05 12.34
N SER A 144 0.54 4.67 13.06
CA SER A 144 0.38 6.05 13.58
C SER A 144 0.14 7.06 12.46
N LYS A 145 0.90 6.98 11.35
CA LYS A 145 0.68 7.84 10.18
C LYS A 145 -0.66 7.55 9.50
N LEU A 146 -1.08 6.29 9.43
CA LEU A 146 -2.35 5.90 8.84
C LEU A 146 -3.52 6.44 9.67
N SER A 147 -3.46 6.31 11.00
CA SER A 147 -4.48 6.86 11.91
C SER A 147 -4.59 8.38 11.81
N SER A 148 -3.47 9.11 11.74
CA SER A 148 -3.51 10.57 11.63
C SER A 148 -4.29 11.07 10.40
N ILE A 149 -4.40 10.25 9.36
CA ILE A 149 -5.21 10.55 8.16
C ILE A 149 -6.66 10.06 8.32
N ILE A 150 -6.86 8.89 8.93
CA ILE A 150 -8.18 8.28 9.08
C ILE A 150 -9.02 9.02 10.14
N ASP A 151 -8.44 9.32 11.30
CA ASP A 151 -9.17 9.85 12.47
C ASP A 151 -9.95 11.14 12.19
N PRO A 152 -9.41 12.12 11.42
CA PRO A 152 -10.17 13.31 11.06
C PRO A 152 -11.34 13.05 10.09
N LEU A 153 -11.27 11.98 9.30
CA LEU A 153 -12.25 11.65 8.28
C LEU A 153 -13.44 10.86 8.83
N VAL A 154 -13.22 10.16 9.92
CA VAL A 154 -14.15 9.17 10.46
C VAL A 154 -14.56 9.57 11.87
N LYS A 155 -15.67 10.33 12.00
CA LYS A 155 -16.28 10.60 13.30
C LYS A 155 -16.87 9.33 13.93
N LEU A 156 -17.29 8.37 13.09
CA LEU A 156 -17.81 7.06 13.46
C LEU A 156 -17.11 5.99 12.59
N ASP A 157 -16.40 5.08 13.22
CA ASP A 157 -15.66 4.01 12.53
C ASP A 157 -16.55 2.98 11.85
N GLU A 158 -17.86 2.98 12.07
CA GLU A 158 -18.85 2.13 11.39
C GLU A 158 -18.88 2.29 9.87
N ARG A 159 -18.44 3.45 9.34
CA ARG A 159 -18.35 3.72 7.90
C ARG A 159 -17.00 3.35 7.29
N LEU A 160 -16.05 2.98 8.13
CA LEU A 160 -14.71 2.62 7.71
C LEU A 160 -14.66 1.15 7.31
N VAL A 161 -14.13 0.90 6.12
CA VAL A 161 -13.95 -0.44 5.58
C VAL A 161 -12.47 -0.67 5.31
N PHE A 162 -11.89 -1.62 6.00
CA PHE A 162 -10.54 -2.10 5.72
C PHE A 162 -10.59 -3.32 4.81
N ILE A 163 -9.68 -3.36 3.82
CA ILE A 163 -9.45 -4.54 2.99
C ILE A 163 -7.95 -4.79 2.96
N ASN A 164 -7.51 -5.98 3.40
CA ASN A 164 -6.09 -6.30 3.50
C ASN A 164 -5.82 -7.83 3.43
N ASP A 165 -4.55 -8.21 3.31
CA ASP A 165 -4.07 -9.60 3.07
C ASP A 165 -4.14 -10.54 4.28
N GLY A 166 -4.64 -10.08 5.42
CA GLY A 166 -4.72 -10.86 6.65
C GLY A 166 -3.45 -10.86 7.49
N ALA A 167 -2.52 -9.92 7.25
CA ALA A 167 -1.38 -9.73 8.13
C ALA A 167 -1.84 -9.42 9.56
N LEU A 168 -1.33 -10.17 10.53
CA LEU A 168 -1.78 -10.11 11.92
C LEU A 168 -1.65 -8.70 12.55
N TRP A 169 -0.60 -7.96 12.19
CA TRP A 169 -0.40 -6.61 12.72
C TRP A 169 -1.48 -5.63 12.26
N ILE A 170 -2.03 -5.80 11.03
CA ILE A 170 -3.13 -4.98 10.52
C ILE A 170 -4.42 -5.34 11.26
N ALA A 171 -4.73 -6.63 11.40
CA ALA A 171 -5.91 -7.09 12.12
C ALA A 171 -5.91 -6.61 13.58
N ASN A 172 -4.77 -6.69 14.27
CA ASN A 172 -4.61 -6.17 15.64
C ASN A 172 -4.79 -4.65 15.71
N PHE A 173 -4.26 -3.93 14.73
CA PHE A 173 -4.42 -2.48 14.64
C PHE A 173 -5.90 -2.08 14.46
N ILE A 174 -6.62 -2.73 13.54
CA ILE A 174 -8.04 -2.46 13.31
C ILE A 174 -8.85 -2.78 14.57
N ALA A 175 -8.66 -3.95 15.16
CA ALA A 175 -9.38 -4.34 16.37
C ALA A 175 -9.14 -3.41 17.56
N ALA A 176 -7.95 -2.82 17.67
CA ALA A 176 -7.60 -1.95 18.78
C ALA A 176 -8.10 -0.51 18.61
N TYR A 177 -8.08 0.03 17.39
CA TYR A 177 -8.34 1.45 17.14
C TYR A 177 -9.66 1.72 16.41
N TYR A 178 -10.19 0.75 15.66
CA TYR A 178 -11.42 0.88 14.86
C TYR A 178 -12.33 -0.34 15.03
N PRO A 179 -12.79 -0.64 16.28
CA PRO A 179 -13.49 -1.88 16.59
C PRO A 179 -14.84 -2.04 15.88
N ASN A 180 -15.47 -0.95 15.44
CA ASN A 180 -16.75 -0.98 14.72
C ASN A 180 -16.57 -0.93 13.20
N ALA A 181 -15.33 -0.79 12.70
CA ALA A 181 -15.04 -0.82 11.28
C ALA A 181 -15.31 -2.20 10.67
N THR A 182 -15.70 -2.23 9.41
CA THR A 182 -15.78 -3.48 8.65
C THR A 182 -14.39 -3.90 8.21
N ASP A 183 -13.88 -5.01 8.74
CA ASP A 183 -12.58 -5.59 8.35
C ASP A 183 -12.79 -6.77 7.41
N ILE A 184 -12.35 -6.65 6.16
CA ILE A 184 -12.50 -7.62 5.08
C ILE A 184 -11.14 -8.23 4.76
N LEU A 185 -11.07 -9.57 4.81
CA LEU A 185 -9.94 -10.28 4.23
C LEU A 185 -10.02 -10.21 2.71
N ASP A 186 -8.95 -9.82 2.05
CA ASP A 186 -8.91 -9.79 0.59
C ASP A 186 -9.30 -11.15 -0.01
N PHE A 187 -10.32 -11.13 -0.85
CA PHE A 187 -10.85 -12.31 -1.53
C PHE A 187 -9.80 -13.02 -2.40
N TYR A 188 -8.97 -12.25 -3.09
CA TYR A 188 -7.94 -12.82 -3.97
C TYR A 188 -6.85 -13.51 -3.17
N HIS A 189 -6.39 -12.92 -2.05
CA HIS A 189 -5.45 -13.57 -1.15
C HIS A 189 -6.04 -14.82 -0.49
N ALA A 190 -7.28 -14.79 -0.06
CA ALA A 190 -7.95 -15.98 0.45
C ALA A 190 -8.02 -17.09 -0.60
N SER A 191 -8.31 -16.73 -1.86
CA SER A 191 -8.35 -17.65 -2.99
C SER A 191 -6.97 -18.20 -3.36
N GLU A 192 -5.91 -17.41 -3.27
CA GLU A 192 -4.53 -17.86 -3.50
C GLU A 192 -4.14 -18.99 -2.56
N TYR A 193 -4.46 -18.89 -1.26
CA TYR A 193 -4.23 -19.96 -0.30
C TYR A 193 -4.96 -21.27 -0.71
N LEU A 194 -6.17 -21.14 -1.23
CA LEU A 194 -6.95 -22.27 -1.74
C LEU A 194 -6.27 -22.91 -2.95
N HIS A 195 -5.84 -22.10 -3.91
CA HIS A 195 -5.12 -22.55 -5.09
C HIS A 195 -3.77 -23.21 -4.75
N GLU A 196 -2.98 -22.62 -3.84
CA GLU A 196 -1.73 -23.22 -3.37
C GLU A 196 -1.95 -24.57 -2.72
N PHE A 197 -2.92 -24.66 -1.82
CA PHE A 197 -3.27 -25.90 -1.16
C PHE A 197 -3.72 -26.97 -2.18
N SER A 198 -4.55 -26.60 -3.15
CA SER A 198 -5.00 -27.51 -4.20
C SER A 198 -3.85 -28.10 -5.02
N LYS A 199 -2.80 -27.33 -5.31
CA LYS A 199 -1.59 -27.81 -5.99
C LYS A 199 -0.83 -28.87 -5.20
N VAL A 200 -0.93 -28.83 -3.87
CA VAL A 200 -0.26 -29.81 -2.99
C VAL A 200 -1.06 -31.11 -2.86
N ILE A 201 -2.38 -31.04 -2.82
CA ILE A 201 -3.23 -32.23 -2.59
C ILE A 201 -3.57 -32.99 -3.87
N PHE A 202 -3.67 -32.31 -5.01
CA PHE A 202 -3.98 -32.89 -6.32
C PHE A 202 -2.74 -33.00 -7.22
N SER A 203 -2.69 -34.05 -8.02
CA SER A 203 -1.67 -34.19 -9.07
C SER A 203 -2.06 -33.38 -10.29
N GLU A 204 -1.20 -32.45 -10.73
CA GLU A 204 -1.46 -31.61 -11.91
C GLU A 204 -1.65 -32.43 -13.22
N LYS A 205 -0.96 -33.56 -13.35
CA LYS A 205 -1.01 -34.40 -14.55
C LYS A 205 -2.20 -35.34 -14.61
N LYS A 206 -2.67 -35.84 -13.44
CA LYS A 206 -3.69 -36.88 -13.37
C LYS A 206 -5.04 -36.39 -12.89
N GLU A 207 -5.09 -35.33 -12.11
CA GLU A 207 -6.26 -34.87 -11.35
C GLU A 207 -6.62 -33.41 -11.64
N ALA A 208 -6.19 -32.87 -12.78
CA ALA A 208 -6.42 -31.44 -13.15
C ALA A 208 -7.92 -31.06 -13.15
N ALA A 209 -8.79 -31.93 -13.66
CA ALA A 209 -10.22 -31.68 -13.69
C ALA A 209 -10.84 -31.72 -12.26
N GLN A 210 -10.43 -32.69 -11.44
CA GLN A 210 -10.87 -32.78 -10.06
C GLN A 210 -10.42 -31.59 -9.21
N LYS A 211 -9.15 -31.16 -9.43
CA LYS A 211 -8.60 -29.95 -8.81
C LYS A 211 -9.44 -28.72 -9.15
N ALA A 212 -9.74 -28.51 -10.46
CA ALA A 212 -10.55 -27.38 -10.90
C ALA A 212 -11.94 -27.41 -10.24
N GLN A 213 -12.65 -28.52 -10.32
CA GLN A 213 -13.97 -28.67 -9.70
C GLN A 213 -13.97 -28.44 -8.19
N TRP A 214 -12.92 -28.92 -7.49
CA TRP A 214 -12.79 -28.71 -6.05
C TRP A 214 -12.55 -27.24 -5.73
N VAL A 215 -11.67 -26.55 -6.46
CA VAL A 215 -11.40 -25.12 -6.28
C VAL A 215 -12.66 -24.29 -6.57
N ASP A 216 -13.35 -24.56 -7.67
CA ASP A 216 -14.58 -23.86 -8.04
C ASP A 216 -15.66 -24.02 -6.96
N LYS A 217 -15.83 -25.23 -6.44
CA LYS A 217 -16.76 -25.53 -5.34
C LYS A 217 -16.43 -24.72 -4.08
N GLN A 218 -15.14 -24.67 -3.68
CA GLN A 218 -14.76 -23.92 -2.48
C GLN A 218 -14.86 -22.40 -2.71
N THR A 219 -14.52 -21.92 -3.90
CA THR A 219 -14.69 -20.52 -4.28
C THR A 219 -16.17 -20.09 -4.26
N LEU A 220 -17.08 -20.93 -4.73
CA LEU A 220 -18.51 -20.68 -4.65
C LEU A 220 -18.97 -20.56 -3.18
N ARG A 221 -18.43 -21.39 -2.30
CA ARG A 221 -18.71 -21.32 -0.86
C ARG A 221 -18.23 -20.01 -0.22
N PHE A 222 -17.10 -19.48 -0.66
CA PHE A 222 -16.68 -18.13 -0.24
C PHE A 222 -17.73 -17.08 -0.62
N PHE A 223 -18.24 -17.14 -1.85
CA PHE A 223 -19.28 -16.23 -2.30
C PHE A 223 -20.65 -16.43 -1.64
N ASN A 224 -20.83 -17.48 -0.87
CA ASN A 224 -22.07 -17.77 -0.12
C ASN A 224 -21.91 -17.61 1.40
N ASP A 225 -20.79 -17.06 1.88
CA ASP A 225 -20.45 -16.93 3.31
C ASP A 225 -20.30 -18.29 4.04
N GLU A 226 -20.01 -19.37 3.29
CA GLU A 226 -19.92 -20.72 3.80
C GLU A 226 -18.49 -21.14 4.18
N ILE A 227 -17.69 -20.20 4.70
CA ILE A 227 -16.28 -20.48 5.08
C ILE A 227 -16.15 -21.63 6.09
N LYS A 228 -17.11 -21.79 6.98
CA LYS A 228 -17.11 -22.90 7.96
C LYS A 228 -17.17 -24.26 7.30
N GLU A 229 -17.93 -24.38 6.20
CA GLU A 229 -18.02 -25.62 5.43
C GLU A 229 -16.71 -25.89 4.65
N VAL A 230 -16.03 -24.84 4.17
CA VAL A 230 -14.70 -24.98 3.57
C VAL A 230 -13.69 -25.51 4.60
N ILE A 231 -13.63 -24.91 5.78
CA ILE A 231 -12.76 -25.34 6.87
C ILE A 231 -13.03 -26.80 7.23
N LYS A 232 -14.30 -27.16 7.45
CA LYS A 232 -14.71 -28.50 7.80
C LYS A 232 -14.34 -29.54 6.75
N GLU A 233 -14.54 -29.24 5.46
CA GLU A 233 -14.15 -30.14 4.37
C GLU A 233 -12.64 -30.35 4.34
N ILE A 234 -11.85 -29.27 4.51
CA ILE A 234 -10.38 -29.38 4.55
C ILE A 234 -9.91 -30.20 5.76
N GLU A 235 -10.52 -30.04 6.93
CA GLU A 235 -10.22 -30.84 8.14
C GLU A 235 -10.47 -32.33 7.94
N GLN A 236 -11.50 -32.69 7.19
CA GLN A 236 -11.89 -34.08 6.93
C GLN A 236 -11.00 -34.79 5.90
N LEU A 237 -10.14 -34.05 5.17
CA LEU A 237 -9.24 -34.67 4.20
C LEU A 237 -8.18 -35.51 4.92
N LYS A 238 -8.20 -36.82 4.60
CA LYS A 238 -7.17 -37.76 5.08
C LYS A 238 -5.94 -37.67 4.21
N LEU A 239 -5.00 -36.82 4.59
CA LEU A 239 -3.77 -36.58 3.82
C LEU A 239 -2.61 -37.39 4.38
N ASN A 240 -1.78 -37.94 3.48
CA ASN A 240 -0.59 -38.69 3.82
C ASN A 240 0.67 -37.93 3.36
N GLY A 241 1.69 -37.94 4.20
CA GLY A 241 2.97 -37.27 3.94
C GLY A 241 3.07 -35.86 4.56
N THR A 242 4.25 -35.58 5.10
CA THR A 242 4.52 -34.36 5.89
C THR A 242 4.20 -33.07 5.15
N THR A 243 4.48 -33.00 3.83
CA THR A 243 4.23 -31.81 3.01
C THR A 243 2.74 -31.49 2.93
N LYS A 244 1.88 -32.49 2.69
CA LYS A 244 0.42 -32.32 2.59
C LYS A 244 -0.18 -31.95 3.94
N ILE A 245 0.27 -32.57 5.02
CA ILE A 245 -0.19 -32.26 6.38
C ILE A 245 0.17 -30.83 6.76
N LYS A 246 1.40 -30.39 6.52
CA LYS A 246 1.81 -29.00 6.77
C LYS A 246 1.03 -27.98 5.94
N ALA A 247 0.72 -28.30 4.69
CA ALA A 247 -0.10 -27.44 3.85
C ALA A 247 -1.55 -27.34 4.39
N GLN A 248 -2.12 -28.46 4.88
CA GLN A 248 -3.45 -28.47 5.52
C GLN A 248 -3.45 -27.63 6.80
N GLU A 249 -2.46 -27.78 7.66
CA GLU A 249 -2.32 -26.99 8.88
C GLU A 249 -2.20 -25.48 8.57
N LYS A 250 -1.39 -25.13 7.56
CA LYS A 250 -1.19 -23.75 7.13
C LYS A 250 -2.53 -23.09 6.71
N ILE A 251 -3.28 -23.73 5.81
CA ILE A 251 -4.54 -23.19 5.29
C ILE A 251 -5.63 -23.15 6.36
N LEU A 252 -5.73 -24.18 7.20
CA LEU A 252 -6.69 -24.23 8.30
C LEU A 252 -6.41 -23.11 9.32
N THR A 253 -5.17 -22.91 9.69
CA THR A 253 -4.78 -21.82 10.60
C THR A 253 -5.15 -20.47 10.02
N TYR A 254 -4.85 -20.23 8.73
CA TYR A 254 -5.16 -18.99 8.06
C TYR A 254 -6.68 -18.74 8.00
N TYR A 255 -7.48 -19.71 7.57
CA TYR A 255 -8.92 -19.52 7.46
C TYR A 255 -9.62 -19.41 8.81
N LYS A 256 -9.23 -20.21 9.81
CA LYS A 256 -9.78 -20.11 11.16
C LYS A 256 -9.54 -18.75 11.80
N ASN A 257 -8.35 -18.20 11.63
CA ASN A 257 -8.00 -16.88 12.16
C ASN A 257 -8.76 -15.74 11.46
N ASN A 258 -9.19 -15.94 10.22
CA ASN A 258 -9.78 -14.89 9.39
C ASN A 258 -11.27 -15.13 9.06
N GLN A 259 -11.90 -16.17 9.55
CA GLN A 259 -13.26 -16.59 9.13
C GLN A 259 -14.33 -15.50 9.29
N LEU A 260 -14.21 -14.62 10.30
CA LEU A 260 -15.14 -13.51 10.53
C LEU A 260 -14.99 -12.36 9.52
N ARG A 261 -13.88 -12.36 8.80
CA ARG A 261 -13.53 -11.37 7.79
C ARG A 261 -13.80 -11.86 6.36
N MET A 262 -14.39 -13.07 6.21
CA MET A 262 -14.62 -13.75 4.93
C MET A 262 -16.10 -13.89 4.60
N LEU A 263 -16.92 -12.89 4.96
CA LEU A 263 -18.36 -12.85 4.70
C LEU A 263 -18.64 -12.15 3.36
N TYR A 264 -18.10 -12.71 2.27
CA TYR A 264 -18.04 -12.01 0.98
C TYR A 264 -19.40 -11.76 0.35
N LYS A 265 -20.38 -12.68 0.53
CA LYS A 265 -21.76 -12.46 0.09
C LYS A 265 -22.35 -11.25 0.80
N SER A 266 -22.31 -11.25 2.13
CA SER A 266 -22.84 -10.17 2.97
C SER A 266 -22.19 -8.82 2.63
N TYR A 267 -20.89 -8.79 2.36
CA TYR A 267 -20.20 -7.57 1.95
C TYR A 267 -20.65 -7.08 0.58
N LYS A 268 -20.77 -7.97 -0.40
CA LYS A 268 -21.27 -7.63 -1.74
C LYS A 268 -22.75 -7.19 -1.72
N ASP A 269 -23.59 -7.82 -0.91
CA ASP A 269 -24.99 -7.43 -0.74
C ASP A 269 -25.12 -6.02 -0.15
N ARG A 270 -24.10 -5.55 0.61
CA ARG A 270 -23.94 -4.18 1.09
C ARG A 270 -23.27 -3.23 0.08
N GLY A 271 -22.93 -3.68 -1.13
CA GLY A 271 -22.23 -2.90 -2.14
C GLY A 271 -20.72 -2.74 -1.91
N LEU A 272 -20.14 -3.41 -0.90
CA LEU A 272 -18.74 -3.22 -0.53
C LEU A 272 -17.78 -3.95 -1.49
N LEU A 273 -16.60 -3.36 -1.66
CA LEU A 273 -15.47 -4.02 -2.31
C LEU A 273 -14.97 -5.18 -1.45
N ILE A 274 -14.52 -6.26 -2.08
CA ILE A 274 -13.99 -7.45 -1.40
C ILE A 274 -12.54 -7.78 -1.80
N GLY A 275 -11.92 -6.96 -2.64
CA GLY A 275 -10.57 -7.19 -3.16
C GLY A 275 -9.66 -5.99 -3.00
N SER A 276 -8.37 -6.26 -2.81
CA SER A 276 -7.30 -5.28 -2.58
C SER A 276 -6.72 -4.69 -3.88
N GLY A 277 -7.31 -4.93 -5.04
CA GLY A 277 -6.85 -4.38 -6.33
C GLY A 277 -6.48 -2.89 -6.30
N PRO A 278 -7.22 -2.02 -5.58
CA PRO A 278 -6.86 -0.63 -5.40
C PRO A 278 -5.48 -0.40 -4.78
N ILE A 279 -5.10 -1.11 -3.72
CA ILE A 279 -3.77 -0.93 -3.10
C ILE A 279 -2.65 -1.54 -3.94
N GLU A 280 -2.90 -2.67 -4.62
CA GLU A 280 -1.94 -3.25 -5.57
C GLU A 280 -1.63 -2.28 -6.72
N SER A 281 -2.68 -1.66 -7.29
CA SER A 281 -2.52 -0.60 -8.29
C SER A 281 -1.71 0.56 -7.74
N ALA A 282 -1.99 1.01 -6.52
CA ALA A 282 -1.25 2.08 -5.86
C ALA A 282 0.24 1.73 -5.72
N HIS A 283 0.59 0.51 -5.31
CA HIS A 283 1.98 0.08 -5.23
C HIS A 283 2.73 0.25 -6.56
N ARG A 284 2.09 -0.06 -7.68
CA ARG A 284 2.71 0.04 -9.01
C ARG A 284 3.11 1.47 -9.34
N PHE A 285 2.22 2.45 -9.16
CA PHE A 285 2.50 3.82 -9.58
C PHE A 285 3.08 4.71 -8.48
N VAL A 286 2.76 4.47 -7.18
CA VAL A 286 3.31 5.26 -6.08
C VAL A 286 4.76 4.86 -5.81
N LEU A 287 5.03 3.58 -5.62
CA LEU A 287 6.34 3.09 -5.19
C LEU A 287 7.14 2.42 -6.31
N GLN A 288 6.57 1.41 -6.97
CA GLN A 288 7.36 0.53 -7.84
C GLN A 288 7.88 1.24 -9.08
N LYS A 289 7.06 2.07 -9.74
CA LYS A 289 7.45 2.85 -10.93
C LYS A 289 8.73 3.63 -10.70
N ARG A 290 8.89 4.22 -9.50
CA ARG A 290 10.06 5.04 -9.16
C ARG A 290 11.16 4.27 -8.46
N MET A 291 10.82 3.29 -7.64
CA MET A 291 11.75 2.71 -6.66
C MET A 291 12.17 1.28 -6.95
N LYS A 292 11.57 0.61 -7.95
CA LYS A 292 11.94 -0.75 -8.39
C LYS A 292 12.52 -0.79 -9.81
N GLN A 293 13.17 0.27 -10.24
CA GLN A 293 13.88 0.27 -11.53
C GLN A 293 15.13 -0.58 -11.45
N SER A 294 15.57 -1.11 -12.60
CA SER A 294 16.75 -1.99 -12.69
C SER A 294 17.98 -1.34 -12.06
N GLY A 295 18.69 -2.10 -11.24
CA GLY A 295 19.93 -1.66 -10.57
C GLY A 295 19.74 -0.71 -9.38
N GLN A 296 18.54 -0.24 -9.09
CA GLN A 296 18.32 0.66 -7.95
C GLN A 296 18.44 -0.09 -6.61
N LYS A 297 19.14 0.53 -5.67
CA LYS A 297 19.24 0.07 -4.27
C LYS A 297 19.13 1.29 -3.35
N TRP A 298 18.31 1.17 -2.31
CA TRP A 298 17.97 2.27 -1.42
C TRP A 298 18.64 2.16 -0.06
N THR A 299 19.05 3.28 0.50
CA THR A 299 19.15 3.40 1.96
C THR A 299 17.76 3.59 2.53
N LYS A 300 17.50 3.18 3.78
CA LYS A 300 16.19 3.40 4.42
C LYS A 300 15.79 4.89 4.37
N LYS A 301 16.72 5.79 4.75
CA LYS A 301 16.52 7.25 4.69
C LYS A 301 16.23 7.74 3.27
N GLY A 302 17.00 7.28 2.28
CA GLY A 302 16.83 7.71 0.89
C GLY A 302 15.51 7.23 0.28
N GLY A 303 15.12 5.98 0.57
CA GLY A 303 13.85 5.44 0.13
C GLY A 303 12.66 6.17 0.74
N GLN A 304 12.69 6.45 2.05
CA GLN A 304 11.63 7.22 2.71
C GLN A 304 11.54 8.65 2.15
N ALA A 305 12.67 9.32 1.96
CA ALA A 305 12.67 10.70 1.44
C ALA A 305 12.02 10.80 0.05
N ILE A 306 12.33 9.87 -0.87
CA ILE A 306 11.68 9.85 -2.20
C ILE A 306 10.20 9.52 -2.09
N ALA A 307 9.82 8.58 -1.24
CA ALA A 307 8.42 8.23 -1.04
C ALA A 307 7.62 9.43 -0.50
N ASN A 308 8.17 10.19 0.45
CA ASN A 308 7.53 11.39 0.98
C ASN A 308 7.25 12.41 -0.13
N ILE A 309 8.26 12.77 -0.94
CA ILE A 309 8.08 13.73 -2.04
C ILE A 309 7.00 13.24 -3.03
N ARG A 310 7.03 11.95 -3.37
CA ARG A 310 6.01 11.36 -4.26
C ARG A 310 4.61 11.41 -3.66
N ILE A 311 4.47 11.11 -2.39
CA ILE A 311 3.17 11.13 -1.67
C ILE A 311 2.63 12.55 -1.63
N PHE A 312 3.44 13.56 -1.31
CA PHE A 312 3.00 14.95 -1.36
C PHE A 312 2.53 15.35 -2.77
N HIS A 313 3.24 14.90 -3.82
CA HIS A 313 2.80 15.14 -5.19
C HIS A 313 1.46 14.44 -5.50
N LEU A 314 1.33 13.16 -5.16
CA LEU A 314 0.15 12.36 -5.48
C LEU A 314 -1.08 12.71 -4.63
N ASN A 315 -0.87 13.28 -3.45
CA ASN A 315 -1.91 13.82 -2.59
C ASN A 315 -2.31 15.27 -2.97
N ASN A 316 -1.85 15.80 -4.11
CA ASN A 316 -2.06 17.19 -4.53
C ASN A 316 -1.56 18.23 -3.52
N GLN A 317 -0.54 17.90 -2.75
CA GLN A 317 0.06 18.74 -1.69
C GLN A 317 1.42 19.35 -2.13
N TRP A 318 1.63 19.56 -3.43
CA TRP A 318 2.91 20.05 -3.93
C TRP A 318 3.24 21.46 -3.44
N ASP A 319 2.24 22.29 -3.16
CA ASP A 319 2.43 23.63 -2.59
C ASP A 319 3.14 23.62 -1.23
N ASN A 320 3.00 22.55 -0.46
CA ASN A 320 3.76 22.36 0.79
C ASN A 320 5.24 22.17 0.50
N VAL A 321 5.58 21.41 -0.56
CA VAL A 321 6.97 21.23 -1.01
C VAL A 321 7.57 22.57 -1.44
N VAL A 322 6.82 23.37 -2.22
CA VAL A 322 7.24 24.71 -2.65
C VAL A 322 7.42 25.65 -1.47
N SER A 323 6.49 25.64 -0.51
CA SER A 323 6.58 26.44 0.73
C SER A 323 7.81 26.09 1.54
N LEU A 324 8.12 24.79 1.67
CA LEU A 324 9.32 24.31 2.34
C LEU A 324 10.60 24.74 1.62
N ILE A 325 10.64 24.71 0.29
CA ILE A 325 11.76 25.21 -0.52
C ILE A 325 12.00 26.68 -0.23
N ASN A 326 10.95 27.50 -0.24
CA ASN A 326 11.03 28.94 -0.01
C ASN A 326 11.56 29.26 1.39
N LYS A 327 10.99 28.59 2.42
CA LYS A 327 11.41 28.72 3.83
C LYS A 327 12.91 28.44 4.02
N HIS A 328 13.42 27.37 3.43
CA HIS A 328 14.82 26.96 3.57
C HIS A 328 15.78 27.64 2.59
N THR A 329 15.30 28.44 1.66
CA THR A 329 16.17 29.25 0.77
C THR A 329 16.40 30.62 1.36
N SER A 330 15.43 31.21 2.04
CA SER A 330 15.55 32.50 2.72
C SER A 330 16.53 32.48 3.90
N ASN A 331 16.70 31.32 4.54
CA ASN A 331 17.64 31.15 5.64
C ASN A 331 19.10 30.91 5.21
N ALA A 332 19.38 30.84 3.91
CA ALA A 332 20.72 30.61 3.32
C ALA A 332 21.27 31.82 2.60
N ALA A 333 20.62 32.97 2.68
CA ALA A 333 21.06 34.28 2.20
C ALA A 333 21.52 35.16 3.36
#